data_8b01eb8c49694dad7ec84767e0b4e57a
#
_entry.id   8b01eb8c49694dad7ec84767e0b4e57a
#
_cell.length_a   1.000
_cell.length_b   1.000
_cell.length_c   1.000
_cell.angle_alpha   90.00
_cell.angle_beta   90.00
_cell.angle_gamma   90.00
#
_symmetry.space_group_name_H-M   'P 1'
#
loop_
_entity.id
_entity.type
_entity.pdbx_description
1 polymer ?
#
loop_
_entity_poly.entity_id
_entity_poly.type
_entity_poly.pdbx_seq_one_letter_code
_entity_poly.pdbx_strand_id
1 'polypeptide(L)'
;LFMFLGFLYLTLKEKPDGEPMDPGTKKLFFITLVMSVLYVLLIRHIGFIILSTILLYGLEYIYTTVDEKRNAKEVLGGGAITIAITTVVFIIMRTITKTLMSLGRDGALPSIFTVATFEAAISAVFVILAAVFVNKTLFKTMKVKGLNRASSAGILTLTTVLLLYIVFKQFFSVNLAPGILDI
;
A
#
# COMPACT_ATOMS: atom_id res chain seq x y z
N LEU A 1 -19.00 -13.87 -4.99
CA LEU A 1 -19.83 -14.51 -3.95
C LEU A 1 -19.83 -16.03 -4.11
N PHE A 2 -20.23 -16.58 -5.28
CA PHE A 2 -20.32 -18.03 -5.51
C PHE A 2 -18.99 -18.76 -5.32
N MET A 3 -17.87 -18.20 -5.83
CA MET A 3 -16.54 -18.78 -5.61
C MET A 3 -16.14 -18.79 -4.13
N PHE A 4 -16.48 -17.74 -3.38
CA PHE A 4 -16.23 -17.68 -1.94
C PHE A 4 -17.03 -18.72 -1.17
N LEU A 5 -18.33 -18.86 -1.48
CA LEU A 5 -19.19 -19.87 -0.87
C LEU A 5 -18.74 -21.29 -1.24
N GLY A 6 -18.32 -21.52 -2.49
CA GLY A 6 -17.75 -22.79 -2.93
C GLY A 6 -16.46 -23.15 -2.20
N PHE A 7 -15.56 -22.18 -2.04
CA PHE A 7 -14.31 -22.36 -1.28
C PHE A 7 -14.59 -22.64 0.21
N LEU A 8 -15.49 -21.87 0.81
CA LEU A 8 -15.90 -22.08 2.20
C LEU A 8 -16.52 -23.46 2.40
N TYR A 9 -17.38 -23.92 1.47
CA TYR A 9 -17.98 -25.27 1.51
C TYR A 9 -16.92 -26.36 1.41
N LEU A 10 -15.93 -26.24 0.49
CA LEU A 10 -14.85 -27.19 0.36
C LEU A 10 -14.00 -27.25 1.62
N THR A 11 -13.65 -26.09 2.18
CA THR A 11 -12.85 -25.98 3.42
C THR A 11 -13.56 -26.58 4.64
N LEU A 12 -14.90 -26.49 4.68
CA LEU A 12 -15.68 -27.10 5.78
C LEU A 12 -15.90 -28.60 5.59
N LYS A 13 -15.88 -29.09 4.35
CA LYS A 13 -16.12 -30.50 4.00
C LYS A 13 -14.85 -31.35 4.03
N GLU A 14 -13.69 -30.77 3.68
CA GLU A 14 -12.41 -31.45 3.75
C GLU A 14 -12.04 -31.69 5.21
N LYS A 15 -11.84 -32.97 5.57
CA LYS A 15 -11.23 -33.30 6.87
C LYS A 15 -9.83 -32.69 6.88
N PRO A 16 -9.40 -32.05 7.96
CA PRO A 16 -8.06 -31.50 8.06
C PRO A 16 -7.06 -32.68 8.12
N ASP A 17 -6.56 -33.10 6.96
CA ASP A 17 -5.47 -34.09 6.84
C ASP A 17 -4.10 -33.45 7.17
N GLY A 18 -4.08 -32.20 7.62
CA GLY A 18 -2.87 -31.46 7.99
C GLY A 18 -2.62 -31.44 9.49
N GLU A 19 -1.35 -31.33 9.85
CA GLU A 19 -0.94 -31.05 11.24
C GLU A 19 -1.70 -29.82 11.77
N PRO A 20 -2.11 -29.83 13.07
CA PRO A 20 -2.83 -28.71 13.64
C PRO A 20 -1.96 -27.45 13.55
N MET A 21 -2.53 -26.41 12.91
CA MET A 21 -1.86 -25.13 12.72
C MET A 21 -1.29 -24.61 14.05
N ASP A 22 0.00 -24.27 14.04
CA ASP A 22 0.69 -23.71 15.20
C ASP A 22 -0.07 -22.51 15.80
N PRO A 23 -0.15 -22.36 17.14
CA PRO A 23 -0.85 -21.25 17.80
C PRO A 23 -0.43 -19.86 17.31
N GLY A 24 0.86 -19.68 16.97
CA GLY A 24 1.39 -18.45 16.39
C GLY A 24 0.77 -18.15 15.03
N THR A 25 0.72 -19.14 14.15
CA THR A 25 0.13 -19.04 12.81
C THR A 25 -1.38 -18.79 12.86
N LYS A 26 -2.11 -19.44 13.78
CA LYS A 26 -3.55 -19.15 13.99
C LYS A 26 -3.79 -17.71 14.38
N LYS A 27 -2.97 -17.16 15.28
CA LYS A 27 -3.08 -15.76 15.70
C LYS A 27 -2.82 -14.79 14.54
N LEU A 28 -1.80 -15.05 13.73
CA LEU A 28 -1.50 -14.25 12.55
C LEU A 28 -2.64 -14.27 11.53
N PHE A 29 -3.17 -15.46 11.25
CA PHE A 29 -4.31 -15.62 10.35
C PHE A 29 -5.51 -14.81 10.83
N PHE A 30 -5.84 -14.89 12.13
CA PHE A 30 -6.96 -14.14 12.70
C PHE A 30 -6.76 -12.62 12.61
N ILE A 31 -5.55 -12.13 12.91
CA ILE A 31 -5.22 -10.71 12.79
C ILE A 31 -5.37 -10.24 11.35
N THR A 32 -4.85 -11.01 10.38
CA THR A 32 -4.97 -10.70 8.96
C THR A 32 -6.43 -10.65 8.51
N LEU A 33 -7.25 -11.60 8.96
CA LEU A 33 -8.67 -11.64 8.66
C LEU A 33 -9.38 -10.38 9.19
N VAL A 34 -9.17 -10.03 10.45
CA VAL A 34 -9.77 -8.85 11.08
C VAL A 34 -9.33 -7.57 10.36
N MET A 35 -8.04 -7.42 10.07
CA MET A 35 -7.52 -6.26 9.35
C MET A 35 -8.11 -6.16 7.94
N SER A 36 -8.29 -7.28 7.24
CA SER A 36 -8.89 -7.30 5.89
C SER A 36 -10.36 -6.90 5.92
N VAL A 37 -11.13 -7.38 6.90
CA VAL A 37 -12.54 -6.97 7.09
C VAL A 37 -12.64 -5.48 7.39
N LEU A 38 -11.81 -4.97 8.31
CA LEU A 38 -11.77 -3.54 8.62
C LEU A 38 -11.38 -2.70 7.40
N TYR A 39 -10.44 -3.19 6.59
CA TYR A 39 -10.07 -2.53 5.33
C TYR A 39 -11.26 -2.36 4.40
N VAL A 40 -12.02 -3.42 4.15
CA VAL A 40 -13.21 -3.35 3.26
C VAL A 40 -14.26 -2.39 3.79
N LEU A 41 -14.50 -2.35 5.12
CA LEU A 41 -15.47 -1.46 5.73
C LEU A 41 -15.06 0.01 5.69
N LEU A 42 -13.76 0.29 5.86
CA LEU A 42 -13.25 1.65 6.03
C LEU A 42 -12.74 2.29 4.73
N ILE A 43 -12.50 1.50 3.66
CA ILE A 43 -11.89 2.02 2.43
C ILE A 43 -12.70 3.15 1.79
N ARG A 44 -14.02 3.09 1.87
CA ARG A 44 -14.92 4.11 1.33
C ARG A 44 -14.79 5.45 2.06
N HIS A 45 -14.49 5.44 3.35
CA HIS A 45 -14.42 6.65 4.19
C HIS A 45 -13.02 7.24 4.22
N ILE A 46 -12.01 6.40 4.43
CA ILE A 46 -10.62 6.84 4.60
C ILE A 46 -9.93 7.03 3.24
N GLY A 47 -10.25 6.19 2.26
CA GLY A 47 -9.66 6.18 0.94
C GLY A 47 -8.57 5.14 0.75
N PHE A 48 -8.31 4.82 -0.52
CA PHE A 48 -7.41 3.74 -0.92
C PHE A 48 -5.97 3.94 -0.41
N ILE A 49 -5.38 5.13 -0.63
CA ILE A 49 -3.95 5.36 -0.34
C ILE A 49 -3.63 5.21 1.15
N ILE A 50 -4.38 5.91 2.01
CA ILE A 50 -4.13 5.90 3.46
C ILE A 50 -4.40 4.52 4.03
N LEU A 51 -5.55 3.92 3.71
CA LEU A 51 -5.95 2.67 4.31
C LEU A 51 -5.11 1.50 3.82
N SER A 52 -4.72 1.45 2.53
CA SER A 52 -3.80 0.45 2.02
C SER A 52 -2.41 0.58 2.64
N THR A 53 -1.95 1.81 2.90
CA THR A 53 -0.69 2.04 3.62
C THR A 53 -0.75 1.49 5.05
N ILE A 54 -1.85 1.74 5.77
CA ILE A 54 -2.05 1.21 7.13
C ILE A 54 -2.08 -0.32 7.12
N LEU A 55 -2.85 -0.91 6.21
CA LEU A 55 -2.99 -2.35 6.11
C LEU A 55 -1.66 -3.03 5.78
N LEU A 56 -1.00 -2.60 4.70
CA LEU A 56 0.24 -3.24 4.24
C LEU A 56 1.38 -3.03 5.23
N TYR A 57 1.55 -1.82 5.77
CA TYR A 57 2.55 -1.57 6.81
C TYR A 57 2.31 -2.43 8.04
N GLY A 58 1.06 -2.50 8.51
CA GLY A 58 0.69 -3.31 9.66
C GLY A 58 0.97 -4.80 9.45
N LEU A 59 0.56 -5.35 8.31
CA LEU A 59 0.83 -6.74 7.97
C LEU A 59 2.32 -7.01 7.84
N GLU A 60 3.05 -6.21 7.08
CA GLU A 60 4.49 -6.37 6.88
C GLU A 60 5.24 -6.35 8.21
N TYR A 61 4.91 -5.37 9.08
CA TYR A 61 5.52 -5.29 10.39
C TYR A 61 5.17 -6.51 11.27
N ILE A 62 3.92 -6.98 11.25
CA ILE A 62 3.47 -8.12 12.06
C ILE A 62 4.15 -9.40 11.60
N TYR A 63 4.26 -9.63 10.29
CA TYR A 63 4.88 -10.83 9.73
C TYR A 63 6.40 -10.86 9.90
N THR A 64 7.06 -9.71 9.88
CA THR A 64 8.51 -9.62 10.13
C THR A 64 8.89 -9.71 11.61
N THR A 65 7.93 -9.56 12.52
CA THR A 65 8.18 -9.56 13.99
C THR A 65 7.54 -10.73 14.73
N VAL A 66 7.34 -11.87 14.06
CA VAL A 66 6.66 -13.04 14.66
C VAL A 66 7.37 -13.53 15.92
N ASP A 67 8.70 -13.59 15.92
CA ASP A 67 9.53 -14.18 16.96
C ASP A 67 10.11 -13.18 17.96
N GLU A 68 9.82 -11.88 17.84
CA GLU A 68 10.43 -10.86 18.67
C GLU A 68 9.40 -9.98 19.41
N LYS A 69 9.83 -9.38 20.52
CA LYS A 69 8.99 -8.42 21.26
C LYS A 69 8.66 -7.20 20.40
N ARG A 70 7.38 -7.00 20.14
CA ARG A 70 6.86 -5.85 19.40
C ARG A 70 7.04 -4.57 20.18
N ASN A 71 7.70 -3.58 19.58
CA ASN A 71 7.84 -2.26 20.17
C ASN A 71 6.72 -1.36 19.67
N ALA A 72 5.74 -1.06 20.53
CA ALA A 72 4.60 -0.21 20.15
C ALA A 72 5.02 1.18 19.63
N LYS A 73 6.10 1.75 20.15
CA LYS A 73 6.63 3.05 19.66
C LYS A 73 7.18 2.93 18.25
N GLU A 74 7.81 1.81 17.91
CA GLU A 74 8.32 1.54 16.56
C GLU A 74 7.17 1.34 15.58
N VAL A 75 6.14 0.59 15.95
CA VAL A 75 4.96 0.37 15.11
C VAL A 75 4.25 1.68 14.80
N LEU A 76 3.88 2.41 15.84
CA LEU A 76 3.09 3.66 15.68
C LEU A 76 3.92 4.77 15.04
N GLY A 77 5.15 4.97 15.48
CA GLY A 77 6.03 6.00 14.93
C GLY A 77 6.42 5.71 13.48
N GLY A 78 6.84 4.49 13.18
CA GLY A 78 7.18 4.07 11.83
C GLY A 78 5.97 4.08 10.90
N GLY A 79 4.81 3.65 11.36
CA GLY A 79 3.55 3.69 10.64
C GLY A 79 3.11 5.11 10.30
N ALA A 80 3.11 6.02 11.27
CA ALA A 80 2.77 7.42 11.06
C ALA A 80 3.69 8.10 10.04
N ILE A 81 5.00 7.87 10.14
CA ILE A 81 5.99 8.37 9.17
C ILE A 81 5.72 7.80 7.78
N THR A 82 5.47 6.49 7.68
CA THR A 82 5.19 5.84 6.39
C THR A 82 3.92 6.39 5.74
N ILE A 83 2.84 6.58 6.51
CA ILE A 83 1.60 7.18 6.00
C ILE A 83 1.85 8.59 5.49
N ALA A 84 2.53 9.43 6.29
CA ALA A 84 2.85 10.81 5.90
C ALA A 84 3.67 10.87 4.60
N ILE A 85 4.73 10.07 4.50
CA ILE A 85 5.60 10.02 3.32
C ILE A 85 4.81 9.52 2.09
N THR A 86 4.07 8.42 2.23
CA THR A 86 3.27 7.86 1.11
C THR A 86 2.25 8.86 0.61
N THR A 87 1.57 9.57 1.51
CA THR A 87 0.60 10.62 1.17
C THR A 87 1.26 11.78 0.44
N VAL A 88 2.39 12.28 0.93
CA VAL A 88 3.13 13.39 0.28
C VAL A 88 3.61 12.98 -1.11
N VAL A 89 4.24 11.82 -1.24
CA VAL A 89 4.71 11.31 -2.55
C VAL A 89 3.53 11.13 -3.51
N PHE A 90 2.40 10.62 -3.03
CA PHE A 90 1.18 10.48 -3.82
C PHE A 90 0.66 11.83 -4.33
N ILE A 91 0.55 12.84 -3.46
CA ILE A 91 0.09 14.18 -3.84
C ILE A 91 1.01 14.80 -4.89
N ILE A 92 2.33 14.72 -4.70
CA ILE A 92 3.30 15.23 -5.66
C ILE A 92 3.17 14.52 -7.01
N MET A 93 3.13 13.18 -7.00
CA MET A 93 2.95 12.37 -8.21
C MET A 93 1.67 12.78 -8.97
N ARG A 94 0.54 12.87 -8.26
CA ARG A 94 -0.75 13.24 -8.85
C ARG A 94 -0.75 14.66 -9.42
N THR A 95 -0.11 15.60 -8.71
CA THR A 95 0.00 16.99 -9.18
C THR A 95 0.82 17.05 -10.47
N ILE A 96 1.97 16.38 -10.52
CA ILE A 96 2.82 16.32 -11.70
C ILE A 96 2.06 15.73 -12.88
N THR A 97 1.41 14.58 -12.71
CA THR A 97 0.68 13.92 -13.80
C THR A 97 -0.50 14.75 -14.30
N LYS A 98 -1.29 15.35 -13.41
CA LYS A 98 -2.38 16.26 -13.79
C LYS A 98 -1.86 17.47 -14.57
N THR A 99 -0.75 18.08 -14.13
CA THR A 99 -0.16 19.25 -14.83
C THR A 99 0.36 18.86 -16.21
N LEU A 100 1.06 17.73 -16.34
CA LEU A 100 1.53 17.24 -17.63
C LEU A 100 0.37 16.97 -18.59
N MET A 101 -0.70 16.37 -18.09
CA MET A 101 -1.91 16.08 -18.86
C MET A 101 -2.63 17.35 -19.31
N SER A 102 -2.72 18.38 -18.46
CA SER A 102 -3.31 19.66 -18.83
C SER A 102 -2.48 20.37 -19.92
N LEU A 103 -1.17 20.43 -19.77
CA LEU A 103 -0.26 21.00 -20.76
C LEU A 103 -0.29 20.25 -22.12
N GLY A 104 -0.50 18.93 -22.07
CA GLY A 104 -0.71 18.14 -23.28
C GLY A 104 -2.04 18.46 -24.00
N ARG A 105 -3.13 18.70 -23.24
CA ARG A 105 -4.42 19.11 -23.81
C ARG A 105 -4.40 20.52 -24.37
N ASP A 106 -3.67 21.43 -23.71
CA ASP A 106 -3.54 22.83 -24.12
C ASP A 106 -2.58 23.02 -25.31
N GLY A 107 -1.99 21.92 -25.83
CA GLY A 107 -1.08 21.95 -26.96
C GLY A 107 0.33 22.47 -26.65
N ALA A 108 0.63 22.73 -25.37
CA ALA A 108 1.97 23.14 -24.94
C ALA A 108 2.97 21.99 -24.95
N LEU A 109 2.47 20.74 -24.83
CA LEU A 109 3.26 19.50 -24.91
C LEU A 109 2.68 18.57 -25.99
N PRO A 110 3.48 17.62 -26.53
CA PRO A 110 2.99 16.63 -27.47
C PRO A 110 1.78 15.86 -26.94
N SER A 111 0.84 15.51 -27.78
CA SER A 111 -0.41 14.82 -27.43
C SER A 111 -0.19 13.45 -26.75
N ILE A 112 1.00 12.88 -26.86
CA ILE A 112 1.36 11.64 -26.16
C ILE A 112 1.18 11.74 -24.63
N PHE A 113 1.31 12.95 -24.05
CA PHE A 113 1.11 13.20 -22.63
C PHE A 113 -0.35 13.10 -22.18
N THR A 114 -1.29 12.99 -23.11
CA THR A 114 -2.72 12.76 -22.82
C THR A 114 -3.08 11.27 -22.83
N VAL A 115 -2.14 10.39 -23.19
CA VAL A 115 -2.37 8.94 -23.28
C VAL A 115 -2.18 8.30 -21.91
N ALA A 116 -3.19 7.55 -21.43
CA ALA A 116 -3.19 6.93 -20.10
C ALA A 116 -1.99 6.00 -19.85
N THR A 117 -1.55 5.24 -20.85
CA THR A 117 -0.37 4.37 -20.73
C THR A 117 0.92 5.15 -20.52
N PHE A 118 1.05 6.30 -21.14
CA PHE A 118 2.20 7.18 -20.99
C PHE A 118 2.20 7.87 -19.62
N GLU A 119 1.03 8.30 -19.16
CA GLU A 119 0.82 8.80 -17.80
C GLU A 119 1.23 7.76 -16.74
N ALA A 120 0.80 6.51 -16.91
CA ALA A 120 1.16 5.41 -16.02
C ALA A 120 2.68 5.15 -16.01
N ALA A 121 3.33 5.21 -17.18
CA ALA A 121 4.79 5.04 -17.29
C ALA A 121 5.55 6.16 -16.53
N ILE A 122 5.17 7.42 -16.72
CA ILE A 122 5.76 8.56 -16.00
C ILE A 122 5.56 8.41 -14.48
N SER A 123 4.35 8.06 -14.07
CA SER A 123 4.04 7.83 -12.66
C SER A 123 4.89 6.71 -12.06
N ALA A 124 5.07 5.60 -12.78
CA ALA A 124 5.90 4.49 -12.34
C ALA A 124 7.38 4.90 -12.18
N VAL A 125 7.94 5.60 -13.15
CA VAL A 125 9.31 6.14 -13.06
C VAL A 125 9.43 7.09 -11.86
N PHE A 126 8.47 7.98 -11.65
CA PHE A 126 8.45 8.88 -10.50
C PHE A 126 8.43 8.11 -9.17
N VAL A 127 7.58 7.07 -9.05
CA VAL A 127 7.51 6.25 -7.82
C VAL A 127 8.84 5.57 -7.54
N ILE A 128 9.51 5.02 -8.56
CA ILE A 128 10.83 4.38 -8.40
C ILE A 128 11.86 5.39 -7.91
N LEU A 129 11.93 6.57 -8.53
CA LEU A 129 12.87 7.63 -8.13
C LEU A 129 12.58 8.14 -6.71
N ALA A 130 11.30 8.36 -6.38
CA ALA A 130 10.87 8.76 -5.05
C ALA A 130 11.21 7.70 -4.00
N ALA A 131 10.98 6.41 -4.29
CA ALA A 131 11.32 5.31 -3.40
C ALA A 131 12.83 5.24 -3.12
N VAL A 132 13.67 5.40 -4.15
CA VAL A 132 15.14 5.45 -3.99
C VAL A 132 15.56 6.65 -3.15
N PHE A 133 15.01 7.83 -3.42
CA PHE A 133 15.30 9.05 -2.69
C PHE A 133 14.89 8.94 -1.21
N VAL A 134 13.66 8.53 -0.95
CA VAL A 134 13.11 8.36 0.41
C VAL A 134 13.89 7.30 1.18
N ASN A 135 14.28 6.19 0.53
CA ASN A 135 15.09 5.15 1.16
C ASN A 135 16.46 5.68 1.59
N LYS A 136 17.13 6.45 0.72
CA LYS A 136 18.46 7.01 1.02
C LYS A 136 18.46 8.10 2.09
N THR A 137 17.37 8.85 2.21
CA THR A 137 17.26 10.00 3.13
C THR A 137 16.56 9.60 4.42
N LEU A 138 15.24 9.40 4.37
CA LEU A 138 14.38 9.24 5.55
C LEU A 138 14.51 7.84 6.18
N PHE A 139 14.41 6.79 5.37
CA PHE A 139 14.49 5.43 5.90
C PHE A 139 15.90 5.04 6.34
N LYS A 140 16.94 5.59 5.73
CA LYS A 140 18.33 5.47 6.25
C LYS A 140 18.44 6.11 7.64
N THR A 141 17.86 7.27 7.85
CA THR A 141 17.82 7.94 9.16
C THR A 141 17.04 7.13 10.21
N MET A 142 15.94 6.50 9.81
CA MET A 142 15.19 5.59 10.69
C MET A 142 16.03 4.37 11.09
N LYS A 143 16.78 3.78 10.16
CA LYS A 143 17.70 2.67 10.44
C LYS A 143 18.78 3.05 11.45
N VAL A 144 19.38 4.23 11.32
CA VAL A 144 20.38 4.75 12.28
C VAL A 144 19.78 4.91 13.67
N LYS A 145 18.51 5.25 13.77
CA LYS A 145 17.77 5.34 15.06
C LYS A 145 17.29 4.00 15.62
N GLY A 146 17.72 2.87 15.05
CA GLY A 146 17.35 1.54 15.50
C GLY A 146 15.97 1.05 15.01
N LEU A 147 15.32 1.78 14.10
CA LEU A 147 14.00 1.45 13.52
C LEU A 147 14.13 0.66 12.21
N ASN A 148 14.97 -0.37 12.20
CA ASN A 148 15.32 -1.12 10.98
C ASN A 148 14.10 -1.77 10.32
N ARG A 149 13.23 -2.39 11.11
CA ARG A 149 12.04 -3.11 10.63
C ARG A 149 10.99 -2.15 10.11
N ALA A 150 10.70 -1.10 10.88
CA ALA A 150 9.79 -0.04 10.46
C ALA A 150 10.23 0.61 9.14
N SER A 151 11.54 0.80 8.96
CA SER A 151 12.12 1.31 7.71
C SER A 151 11.92 0.34 6.54
N SER A 152 12.16 -0.95 6.73
CA SER A 152 11.99 -1.95 5.66
C SER A 152 10.53 -2.14 5.29
N ALA A 153 9.64 -2.24 6.29
CA ALA A 153 8.20 -2.29 6.07
C ALA A 153 7.68 -1.01 5.40
N GLY A 154 8.20 0.16 5.80
CA GLY A 154 7.81 1.44 5.23
C GLY A 154 8.13 1.58 3.75
N ILE A 155 9.35 1.24 3.31
CA ILE A 155 9.73 1.36 1.89
C ILE A 155 8.95 0.37 1.01
N LEU A 156 8.77 -0.86 1.48
CA LEU A 156 7.99 -1.87 0.77
C LEU A 156 6.55 -1.42 0.62
N THR A 157 5.92 -0.97 1.70
CA THR A 157 4.55 -0.45 1.71
C THR A 157 4.38 0.73 0.76
N LEU A 158 5.26 1.75 0.84
CA LEU A 158 5.21 2.92 -0.03
C LEU A 158 5.24 2.51 -1.50
N THR A 159 6.20 1.67 -1.87
CA THR A 159 6.38 1.25 -3.26
C THR A 159 5.17 0.45 -3.75
N THR A 160 4.70 -0.52 -2.95
CA THR A 160 3.57 -1.38 -3.32
C THR A 160 2.27 -0.61 -3.45
N VAL A 161 1.93 0.27 -2.49
CA VAL A 161 0.68 1.06 -2.54
C VAL A 161 0.64 1.97 -3.76
N LEU A 162 1.74 2.67 -4.05
CA LEU A 162 1.78 3.59 -5.19
C LEU A 162 1.78 2.84 -6.53
N LEU A 163 2.45 1.70 -6.63
CA LEU A 163 2.38 0.86 -7.83
C LEU A 163 0.98 0.29 -8.04
N LEU A 164 0.33 -0.20 -6.99
CA LEU A 164 -1.06 -0.66 -7.07
C LEU A 164 -2.00 0.46 -7.51
N TYR A 165 -1.81 1.68 -7.00
CA TYR A 165 -2.59 2.84 -7.44
C TYR A 165 -2.41 3.09 -8.95
N ILE A 166 -1.18 3.08 -9.46
CA ILE A 166 -0.89 3.28 -10.90
C ILE A 166 -1.58 2.19 -11.73
N VAL A 167 -1.42 0.93 -11.33
CA VAL A 167 -2.01 -0.20 -12.07
C VAL A 167 -3.53 -0.11 -12.10
N PHE A 168 -4.17 0.07 -10.96
CA PHE A 168 -5.63 0.08 -10.91
C PHE A 168 -6.24 1.38 -11.45
N LYS A 169 -5.71 2.54 -11.08
CA LYS A 169 -6.30 3.83 -11.46
C LYS A 169 -5.91 4.28 -12.85
N GLN A 170 -4.63 4.20 -13.19
CA GLN A 170 -4.13 4.74 -14.45
C GLN A 170 -4.17 3.71 -15.57
N PHE A 171 -3.78 2.46 -15.32
CA PHE A 171 -3.74 1.44 -16.36
C PHE A 171 -5.10 0.78 -16.59
N PHE A 172 -5.79 0.35 -15.54
CA PHE A 172 -7.11 -0.28 -15.64
C PHE A 172 -8.30 0.70 -15.54
N SER A 173 -8.05 1.98 -15.28
CA SER A 173 -9.09 3.01 -15.10
C SER A 173 -10.14 2.66 -14.04
N VAL A 174 -9.76 1.86 -13.03
CA VAL A 174 -10.65 1.49 -11.92
C VAL A 174 -10.90 2.71 -11.03
N ASN A 175 -12.15 2.93 -10.68
CA ASN A 175 -12.50 4.02 -9.76
C ASN A 175 -12.19 3.63 -8.33
N LEU A 176 -11.00 4.02 -7.84
CA LEU A 176 -10.59 3.80 -6.47
C LEU A 176 -11.26 4.80 -5.53
N ALA A 177 -11.58 4.36 -4.31
CA ALA A 177 -12.20 5.23 -3.31
C ALA A 177 -11.26 6.40 -2.93
N PRO A 178 -11.64 7.66 -3.20
CA PRO A 178 -10.78 8.81 -2.91
C PRO A 178 -10.67 9.07 -1.40
N GLY A 179 -11.73 8.85 -0.65
CA GLY A 179 -11.79 9.06 0.79
C GLY A 179 -11.42 10.47 1.20
N ILE A 180 -10.61 10.61 2.25
CA ILE A 180 -10.17 11.91 2.80
C ILE A 180 -9.27 12.67 1.82
N LEU A 181 -8.58 11.97 0.92
CA LEU A 181 -7.70 12.55 -0.10
C LEU A 181 -8.46 12.84 -1.41
N ASP A 182 -9.70 13.31 -1.33
CA ASP A 182 -10.49 13.71 -2.49
C ASP A 182 -9.90 14.97 -3.13
N ILE A 183 -8.80 14.80 -3.85
CA ILE A 183 -8.04 15.85 -4.54
C ILE A 183 -8.12 15.64 -6.05
#